data_d378c5a4cf2f4da2548a66b18088bdd4
#
_entry.id   d378c5a4cf2f4da2548a66b18088bdd4
#
_cell.length_a   1.000
_cell.length_b   1.000
_cell.length_c   1.000
_cell.angle_alpha   90.00
_cell.angle_beta   90.00
_cell.angle_gamma   90.00
#
_symmetry.space_group_name_H-M   'P 1'
#
loop_
_entity.id
_entity.type
_entity.pdbx_description
1 polymer ?
#
loop_
_entity_poly.entity_id
_entity_poly.type
_entity_poly.pdbx_seq_one_letter_code
_entity_poly.pdbx_strand_id
1 'polypeptide(L)'
;MSQIDFSRLILKGITPEGSKFRPSDWAERLCGNLCTFRNRRMYYSPMLRPAVIDGVKCVIVDSKLHQEHPALLEDVIHFATKNNLQTEKED
;
A
#
# COMPACT_ATOMS: atom_id res chain seq x y z
N MET A 1 13.08 11.73 15.37
CA MET A 1 11.67 11.51 15.05
C MET A 1 11.43 11.75 13.57
N SER A 2 10.85 10.80 12.92
CA SER A 2 10.63 10.93 11.49
C SER A 2 9.34 11.70 11.23
N GLN A 3 9.38 12.57 10.24
CA GLN A 3 8.20 13.23 9.73
C GLN A 3 7.86 12.64 8.37
N ILE A 4 6.59 12.44 8.14
CA ILE A 4 6.14 12.05 6.82
C ILE A 4 5.67 13.29 6.07
N ASP A 5 5.91 13.29 4.77
CA ASP A 5 5.65 14.45 3.92
C ASP A 5 4.51 14.22 2.95
N PHE A 6 3.56 13.36 3.35
CA PHE A 6 2.41 13.06 2.50
C PHE A 6 1.17 12.88 3.35
N SER A 7 -0.01 13.14 2.79
CA SER A 7 -1.26 12.74 3.41
C SER A 7 -1.64 11.33 2.95
N ARG A 8 -1.26 10.96 1.73
CA ARG A 8 -1.41 9.61 1.21
C ARG A 8 -0.21 9.23 0.39
N LEU A 9 0.12 7.94 0.42
CA LEU A 9 1.16 7.36 -0.41
C LEU A 9 0.51 6.25 -1.25
N ILE A 10 0.72 6.28 -2.55
CA ILE A 10 0.17 5.30 -3.45
C ILE A 10 1.30 4.46 -4.01
N LEU A 11 1.26 3.15 -3.75
CA LEU A 11 2.19 2.20 -4.32
C LEU A 11 1.57 1.64 -5.59
N LYS A 12 2.19 1.88 -6.72
CA LYS A 12 1.68 1.43 -8.00
C LYS A 12 2.29 0.09 -8.36
N GLY A 13 1.47 -0.86 -8.79
CA GLY A 13 1.95 -2.18 -9.17
C GLY A 13 2.56 -2.20 -10.56
N ILE A 14 3.52 -1.34 -10.79
CA ILE A 14 4.22 -1.22 -12.06
C ILE A 14 5.72 -1.26 -11.80
N THR A 15 6.42 -2.13 -12.54
CA THR A 15 7.88 -2.23 -12.46
C THR A 15 8.53 -1.10 -13.25
N PRO A 16 9.85 -0.88 -13.08
CA PRO A 16 10.54 0.15 -13.86
C PRO A 16 10.44 -0.05 -15.37
N GLU A 17 10.24 -1.28 -15.82
CA GLU A 17 10.06 -1.57 -17.24
C GLU A 17 8.65 -1.24 -17.74
N GLY A 18 7.75 -0.84 -16.86
CA GLY A 18 6.39 -0.54 -17.23
C GLY A 18 5.45 -1.74 -17.22
N SER A 19 5.90 -2.88 -16.74
CA SER A 19 5.09 -4.10 -16.65
C SER A 19 4.34 -4.16 -15.34
N LYS A 20 3.21 -4.88 -15.36
CA LYS A 20 2.45 -5.08 -14.13
C LYS A 20 3.23 -5.98 -13.19
N PHE A 21 3.29 -5.57 -11.92
CA PHE A 21 3.98 -6.33 -10.89
C PHE A 21 3.24 -7.63 -10.58
N ARG A 22 3.99 -8.68 -10.39
CA ARG A 22 3.43 -10.00 -10.09
C ARG A 22 4.00 -10.55 -8.80
N PRO A 23 3.24 -11.42 -8.08
CA PRO A 23 1.88 -11.90 -8.40
C PRO A 23 0.83 -10.81 -8.26
N SER A 24 -0.28 -10.94 -8.96
CA SER A 24 -1.28 -9.87 -9.02
C SER A 24 -2.01 -9.65 -7.68
N ASP A 25 -1.92 -10.59 -6.75
CA ASP A 25 -2.55 -10.45 -5.43
C ASP A 25 -1.63 -9.77 -4.40
N TRP A 26 -0.54 -9.15 -4.86
CA TRP A 26 0.41 -8.52 -3.95
C TRP A 26 -0.24 -7.46 -3.07
N ALA A 27 -1.17 -6.70 -3.65
CA ALA A 27 -1.82 -5.61 -2.91
C ALA A 27 -2.70 -6.15 -1.80
N GLU A 28 -3.46 -7.20 -2.08
CA GLU A 28 -4.31 -7.82 -1.08
C GLU A 28 -3.49 -8.46 0.04
N ARG A 29 -2.38 -9.06 -0.31
CA ARG A 29 -1.50 -9.66 0.71
C ARG A 29 -0.91 -8.60 1.62
N LEU A 30 -0.47 -7.50 1.06
CA LEU A 30 0.10 -6.41 1.84
C LEU A 30 -0.95 -5.79 2.75
N CYS A 31 -2.13 -5.52 2.21
CA CYS A 31 -3.21 -4.90 2.97
C CYS A 31 -3.81 -5.83 4.00
N GLY A 32 -3.62 -7.14 3.84
CA GLY A 32 -4.13 -8.13 4.78
C GLY A 32 -3.59 -7.98 6.19
N ASN A 33 -2.48 -7.26 6.35
CA ASN A 33 -1.90 -7.02 7.68
C ASN A 33 -2.84 -6.23 8.59
N LEU A 34 -3.78 -5.49 8.04
CA LEU A 34 -4.72 -4.68 8.80
C LEU A 34 -6.18 -5.00 8.47
N CYS A 35 -6.43 -6.07 7.73
CA CYS A 35 -7.81 -6.39 7.40
C CYS A 35 -8.56 -6.94 8.61
N THR A 36 -9.87 -6.73 8.62
CA THR A 36 -10.77 -7.29 9.62
C THR A 36 -11.72 -8.23 8.92
N PHE A 37 -11.97 -9.40 9.53
CA PHE A 37 -12.90 -10.36 8.98
C PHE A 37 -14.18 -10.32 9.80
N ARG A 38 -15.29 -9.95 9.16
CA ARG A 38 -16.61 -9.88 9.82
C ARG A 38 -17.66 -10.40 8.86
N ASN A 39 -18.64 -11.13 9.41
CA ASN A 39 -19.79 -11.59 8.63
C ASN A 39 -19.35 -12.26 7.32
N ARG A 40 -18.28 -13.05 7.39
CA ARG A 40 -17.72 -13.77 6.23
C ARG A 40 -17.17 -12.85 5.14
N ARG A 41 -16.82 -11.61 5.49
CA ARG A 41 -16.23 -10.65 4.56
C ARG A 41 -14.95 -10.05 5.13
N MET A 42 -14.02 -9.77 4.24
CA MET A 42 -12.80 -9.07 4.60
C MET A 42 -13.02 -7.57 4.39
N TYR A 43 -12.65 -6.82 5.42
CA TYR A 43 -12.70 -5.36 5.36
C TYR A 43 -11.29 -4.84 5.55
N TYR A 44 -10.77 -4.17 4.52
CA TYR A 44 -9.45 -3.57 4.62
C TYR A 44 -9.51 -2.28 5.41
N SER A 45 -8.42 -1.98 6.13
CA SER A 45 -8.33 -0.74 6.87
C SER A 45 -8.33 0.45 5.93
N PRO A 46 -9.01 1.57 6.28
CA PRO A 46 -8.88 2.79 5.47
C PRO A 46 -7.46 3.35 5.45
N MET A 47 -6.59 2.91 6.37
CA MET A 47 -5.20 3.35 6.41
C MET A 47 -4.30 2.56 5.45
N LEU A 48 -4.75 1.40 5.00
CA LEU A 48 -3.95 0.54 4.12
C LEU A 48 -4.91 -0.34 3.32
N ARG A 49 -5.19 0.05 2.08
CA ARG A 49 -6.20 -0.62 1.27
C ARG A 49 -5.76 -0.78 -0.17
N PRO A 50 -6.19 -1.84 -0.83
CA PRO A 50 -5.93 -2.00 -2.26
C PRO A 50 -6.88 -1.14 -3.09
N ALA A 51 -6.42 -0.78 -4.28
CA ALA A 51 -7.24 -0.03 -5.23
C ALA A 51 -6.78 -0.35 -6.63
N VAL A 52 -7.62 0.00 -7.60
CA VAL A 52 -7.24 -0.09 -9.01
C VAL A 52 -7.35 1.30 -9.61
N ILE A 53 -6.24 1.80 -10.15
CA ILE A 53 -6.17 3.14 -10.73
C ILE A 53 -5.66 2.98 -12.16
N ASP A 54 -6.45 3.43 -13.11
CA ASP A 54 -6.10 3.33 -14.54
C ASP A 54 -5.76 1.89 -14.95
N GLY A 55 -6.51 0.93 -14.42
CA GLY A 55 -6.29 -0.47 -14.72
C GLY A 55 -5.10 -1.11 -14.03
N VAL A 56 -4.43 -0.38 -13.16
CA VAL A 56 -3.25 -0.85 -12.44
C VAL A 56 -3.59 -1.06 -10.98
N LYS A 57 -3.23 -2.22 -10.45
CA LYS A 57 -3.44 -2.50 -9.03
C LYS A 57 -2.49 -1.67 -8.19
N CYS A 58 -3.05 -1.01 -7.18
CA CYS A 58 -2.30 -0.11 -6.32
C CYS A 58 -2.61 -0.39 -4.85
N VAL A 59 -1.79 0.14 -3.97
CA VAL A 59 -2.06 0.16 -2.53
C VAL A 59 -2.05 1.62 -2.08
N ILE A 60 -3.11 2.03 -1.40
CA ILE A 60 -3.22 3.38 -0.88
C ILE A 60 -2.92 3.35 0.61
N VAL A 61 -1.94 4.15 1.02
CA VAL A 61 -1.48 4.24 2.39
C VAL A 61 -1.82 5.63 2.92
N ASP A 62 -2.61 5.69 3.99
CA ASP A 62 -2.93 6.96 4.65
C ASP A 62 -1.83 7.32 5.64
N SER A 63 -1.59 8.60 5.81
CA SER A 63 -0.56 9.08 6.75
C SER A 63 -0.81 8.63 8.19
N LYS A 64 -2.05 8.32 8.52
CA LYS A 64 -2.38 7.81 9.86
C LYS A 64 -1.69 6.49 10.17
N LEU A 65 -1.30 5.75 9.14
CA LEU A 65 -0.57 4.51 9.35
C LEU A 65 0.74 4.76 10.09
N HIS A 66 1.37 5.90 9.84
CA HIS A 66 2.61 6.27 10.53
C HIS A 66 2.38 6.42 12.03
N GLN A 67 1.22 6.96 12.42
CA GLN A 67 0.90 7.19 13.82
C GLN A 67 0.45 5.90 14.52
N GLU A 68 -0.37 5.11 13.83
CA GLU A 68 -1.00 3.93 14.43
C GLU A 68 -0.12 2.68 14.35
N HIS A 69 0.60 2.54 13.24
CA HIS A 69 1.39 1.33 12.97
C HIS A 69 2.69 1.70 12.25
N PRO A 70 3.60 2.39 12.92
CA PRO A 70 4.83 2.85 12.25
C PRO A 70 5.70 1.72 11.71
N ALA A 71 5.77 0.60 12.41
CA ALA A 71 6.56 -0.53 11.93
C ALA A 71 5.96 -1.11 10.65
N LEU A 72 4.64 -1.14 10.56
CA LEU A 72 3.98 -1.63 9.36
C LEU A 72 4.21 -0.69 8.19
N LEU A 73 4.20 0.61 8.43
CA LEU A 73 4.51 1.57 7.37
C LEU A 73 5.91 1.35 6.82
N GLU A 74 6.88 1.09 7.71
CA GLU A 74 8.23 0.80 7.26
C GLU A 74 8.28 -0.46 6.41
N ASP A 75 7.53 -1.49 6.79
CA ASP A 75 7.47 -2.72 6.01
C ASP A 75 6.88 -2.48 4.63
N VAL A 76 5.84 -1.64 4.55
CA VAL A 76 5.20 -1.30 3.28
C VAL A 76 6.18 -0.57 2.38
N ILE A 77 6.88 0.43 2.91
CA ILE A 77 7.85 1.19 2.14
C ILE A 77 9.00 0.30 1.70
N HIS A 78 9.46 -0.57 2.60
CA HIS A 78 10.52 -1.51 2.26
C HIS A 78 10.11 -2.44 1.12
N PHE A 79 8.87 -2.92 1.16
CA PHE A 79 8.35 -3.77 0.10
C PHE A 79 8.40 -3.05 -1.25
N ALA A 80 7.94 -1.80 -1.29
CA ALA A 80 7.94 -1.02 -2.52
C ALA A 80 9.36 -0.79 -3.04
N THR A 81 10.28 -0.45 -2.13
CA THR A 81 11.67 -0.20 -2.50
C THR A 81 12.35 -1.46 -3.00
N LYS A 82 12.15 -2.57 -2.30
CA LYS A 82 12.78 -3.83 -2.66
C LYS A 82 12.35 -4.31 -4.04
N ASN A 83 11.11 -4.04 -4.42
CA ASN A 83 10.55 -4.50 -5.68
C ASN A 83 10.54 -3.40 -6.75
N ASN A 84 11.13 -2.24 -6.44
CA ASN A 84 11.23 -1.12 -7.37
C ASN A 84 9.88 -0.67 -7.91
N LEU A 85 8.86 -0.72 -7.06
CA LEU A 85 7.53 -0.27 -7.46
C LEU A 85 7.50 1.25 -7.53
N GLN A 86 6.71 1.77 -8.47
CA GLN A 86 6.50 3.20 -8.55
C GLN A 86 5.64 3.66 -7.39
N THR A 87 5.95 4.83 -6.84
CA THR A 87 5.18 5.40 -5.76
C THR A 87 4.81 6.84 -6.09
N GLU A 88 3.70 7.28 -5.53
CA GLU A 88 3.23 8.65 -5.71
C GLU A 88 2.76 9.16 -4.37
N LYS A 89 3.22 10.35 -4.00
CA LYS A 89 2.84 11.00 -2.76
C LYS A 89 1.78 12.06 -3.03
N GLU A 90 0.75 12.08 -2.20
CA GLU A 90 -0.28 13.12 -2.24
C GLU A 90 -0.19 13.94 -0.96
N ASP A 91 -0.28 15.23 -1.12
CA ASP A 91 -0.25 16.15 0.02
C ASP A 91 -1.60 16.26 0.72
#